data_8046bd36cafa3a8ca80518a34916a1c5
#
_entry.id   8046bd36cafa3a8ca80518a34916a1c5
#
_cell.length_a   1.000
_cell.length_b   1.000
_cell.length_c   1.000
_cell.angle_alpha   90.00
_cell.angle_beta   90.00
_cell.angle_gamma   90.00
#
_symmetry.space_group_name_H-M   'P 1'
#
loop_
_entity.id
_entity.type
_entity.pdbx_description
1 polymer ?
#
loop_
_entity_poly.entity_id
_entity_poly.type
_entity_poly.pdbx_seq_one_letter_code
_entity_poly.pdbx_strand_id
1 'polypeptide(L)'
;AKFCPAKYDTSFWLRSNHPEHMKWTKHWYDAVCPVFAEEQLTRKKSGEKGIIMVQLENEYIYFGMESEKKEEVLRDMAAYCTNNGIEVPLFTCVTPEVRGSKDAVISQLFDMDNQYVWWNIQEAKSRIEDLKRQQPNAPAFVCELQGGWFSTVGGGLSEDSYLDGRHARGMALMAMAGGS
;
A
#
# COMPACT_ATOMS: atom_id res chain seq x y z
N ALA A 1 2.97 23.10 -5.04
CA ALA A 1 4.16 23.47 -5.78
C ALA A 1 5.37 23.84 -4.89
N LYS A 2 5.19 24.35 -3.67
CA LYS A 2 6.31 24.62 -2.73
C LYS A 2 6.95 23.35 -2.16
N PHE A 3 6.35 22.19 -2.36
CA PHE A 3 6.77 20.91 -1.77
C PHE A 3 7.40 19.93 -2.77
N CYS A 4 7.66 20.34 -4.00
CA CYS A 4 8.33 19.49 -4.98
C CYS A 4 9.55 20.21 -5.57
N PRO A 5 10.67 20.27 -4.84
CA PRO A 5 11.92 20.82 -5.37
C PRO A 5 12.42 20.03 -6.58
N ALA A 6 12.05 18.77 -6.73
CA ALA A 6 12.41 17.91 -7.86
C ALA A 6 12.01 18.45 -9.23
N LYS A 7 11.08 19.38 -9.31
CA LYS A 7 10.76 20.07 -10.57
C LYS A 7 11.94 20.92 -11.10
N TYR A 8 12.85 21.31 -10.23
CA TYR A 8 13.95 22.23 -10.52
C TYR A 8 15.33 21.67 -10.20
N ASP A 9 15.38 20.55 -9.44
CA ASP A 9 16.61 19.87 -9.08
C ASP A 9 16.54 18.40 -9.50
N THR A 10 17.19 18.07 -10.62
CA THR A 10 17.24 16.71 -11.17
C THR A 10 18.13 15.76 -10.35
N SER A 11 18.88 16.26 -9.38
CA SER A 11 19.65 15.44 -8.45
C SER A 11 18.80 14.83 -7.33
N PHE A 12 17.58 15.33 -7.15
CA PHE A 12 16.67 14.94 -6.08
C PHE A 12 15.51 14.08 -6.62
N TRP A 13 15.51 12.81 -6.24
CA TRP A 13 14.46 11.86 -6.62
C TRP A 13 13.46 11.67 -5.48
N LEU A 14 12.19 11.91 -5.77
CA LEU A 14 11.09 11.53 -4.89
C LEU A 14 11.00 10.00 -4.76
N ARG A 15 10.48 9.53 -3.64
CA ARG A 15 10.31 8.10 -3.34
C ARG A 15 11.61 7.31 -3.46
N SER A 16 12.70 7.88 -2.91
CA SER A 16 14.03 7.29 -2.91
C SER A 16 14.67 7.42 -1.52
N ASN A 17 15.84 6.82 -1.33
CA ASN A 17 16.64 6.99 -0.12
C ASN A 17 17.47 8.28 -0.11
N HIS A 18 17.20 9.23 -1.01
CA HIS A 18 17.90 10.50 -1.03
C HIS A 18 17.67 11.27 0.29
N PRO A 19 18.72 11.82 0.94
CA PRO A 19 18.60 12.43 2.27
C PRO A 19 17.55 13.54 2.39
N GLU A 20 17.40 14.39 1.37
CA GLU A 20 16.37 15.43 1.38
C GLU A 20 14.94 14.84 1.27
N HIS A 21 14.74 13.78 0.47
CA HIS A 21 13.46 13.09 0.43
C HIS A 21 13.13 12.49 1.80
N MET A 22 14.06 11.74 2.39
CA MET A 22 13.86 11.09 3.68
C MET A 22 13.64 12.08 4.81
N LYS A 23 14.33 13.22 4.79
CA LYS A 23 14.10 14.33 5.73
C LYS A 23 12.66 14.85 5.68
N TRP A 24 12.13 15.11 4.48
CA TRP A 24 10.76 15.59 4.33
C TRP A 24 9.73 14.49 4.60
N THR A 25 10.01 13.25 4.24
CA THR A 25 9.22 12.08 4.61
C THR A 25 9.11 11.98 6.13
N LYS A 26 10.24 12.01 6.84
CA LYS A 26 10.25 12.00 8.30
C LYS A 26 9.44 13.15 8.91
N HIS A 27 9.64 14.37 8.40
CA HIS A 27 8.91 15.54 8.89
C HIS A 27 7.38 15.37 8.73
N TRP A 28 6.93 14.77 7.63
CA TRP A 28 5.53 14.47 7.41
C TRP A 28 5.02 13.43 8.42
N TYR A 29 5.75 12.32 8.61
CA TYR A 29 5.38 11.29 9.58
C TYR A 29 5.35 11.83 11.02
N ASP A 30 6.33 12.65 11.40
CA ASP A 30 6.39 13.29 12.72
C ASP A 30 5.16 14.20 12.99
N ALA A 31 4.60 14.78 11.94
CA ALA A 31 3.40 15.63 12.06
C ALA A 31 2.08 14.82 12.07
N VAL A 32 2.00 13.75 11.29
CA VAL A 32 0.74 13.04 11.03
C VAL A 32 0.55 11.85 11.96
N CYS A 33 1.60 11.07 12.24
CA CYS A 33 1.47 9.88 13.07
C CYS A 33 0.95 10.13 14.49
N PRO A 34 1.34 11.22 15.20
CA PRO A 34 0.76 11.50 16.51
C PRO A 34 -0.77 11.69 16.50
N VAL A 35 -1.32 12.24 15.41
CA VAL A 35 -2.78 12.38 15.24
C VAL A 35 -3.44 11.01 15.07
N PHE A 36 -2.85 10.13 14.26
CA PHE A 36 -3.35 8.77 14.05
C PHE A 36 -3.17 7.88 15.28
N ALA A 37 -2.10 8.10 16.05
CA ALA A 37 -1.80 7.33 17.24
C ALA A 37 -2.94 7.35 18.26
N GLU A 38 -3.61 8.49 18.43
CA GLU A 38 -4.75 8.61 19.34
C GLU A 38 -6.02 7.93 18.81
N GLU A 39 -6.10 7.69 17.50
CA GLU A 39 -7.27 7.08 16.86
C GLU A 39 -7.12 5.57 16.61
N GLN A 40 -6.04 4.95 17.05
CA GLN A 40 -5.80 3.51 16.91
C GLN A 40 -6.76 2.68 17.75
N LEU A 41 -7.18 1.53 17.23
CA LEU A 41 -8.05 0.60 17.94
C LEU A 41 -7.42 0.10 19.25
N THR A 42 -6.10 -0.02 19.31
CA THR A 42 -5.35 -0.39 20.52
C THR A 42 -5.53 0.59 21.67
N ARG A 43 -5.90 1.82 21.39
CA ARG A 43 -6.14 2.90 22.38
C ARG A 43 -7.61 3.16 22.65
N LYS A 44 -8.51 2.44 21.99
CA LYS A 44 -9.96 2.61 22.15
C LYS A 44 -10.52 1.62 23.18
N LYS A 45 -11.63 1.98 23.80
CA LYS A 45 -12.38 1.07 24.69
C LYS A 45 -13.08 -0.01 23.87
N SER A 46 -13.41 -1.11 24.53
CA SER A 46 -14.18 -2.20 23.91
C SER A 46 -15.48 -1.67 23.29
N GLY A 47 -15.69 -2.00 22.02
CA GLY A 47 -16.85 -1.55 21.24
C GLY A 47 -16.69 -0.21 20.51
N GLU A 48 -15.63 0.55 20.79
CA GLU A 48 -15.30 1.75 20.03
C GLU A 48 -14.63 1.40 18.69
N LYS A 49 -14.71 2.32 17.74
CA LYS A 49 -14.08 2.21 16.42
C LYS A 49 -12.72 2.89 16.43
N GLY A 50 -11.80 2.40 15.62
CA GLY A 50 -10.48 2.99 15.49
C GLY A 50 -9.74 2.51 14.26
N ILE A 51 -8.56 3.07 14.03
CA ILE A 51 -7.62 2.64 12.99
C ILE A 51 -7.10 1.26 13.36
N ILE A 52 -7.20 0.31 12.45
CA ILE A 52 -6.79 -1.09 12.66
C ILE A 52 -5.42 -1.40 12.05
N MET A 53 -4.96 -0.61 11.07
CA MET A 53 -3.67 -0.75 10.40
C MET A 53 -3.29 0.53 9.66
N VAL A 54 -2.02 0.72 9.35
CA VAL A 54 -1.52 1.90 8.64
C VAL A 54 -0.68 1.47 7.45
N GLN A 55 -0.97 2.06 6.30
CA GLN A 55 -0.20 1.87 5.06
C GLN A 55 1.01 2.79 5.02
N LEU A 56 2.19 2.24 4.76
CA LEU A 56 3.45 2.99 4.67
C LEU A 56 3.66 3.60 3.29
N GLU A 57 3.43 2.84 2.24
CA GLU A 57 3.71 3.17 0.85
C GLU A 57 2.69 2.52 -0.07
N ASN A 58 2.46 3.12 -1.23
CA ASN A 58 1.51 2.62 -2.22
C ASN A 58 2.21 2.33 -3.55
N GLU A 59 2.09 1.09 -4.04
CA GLU A 59 2.59 0.69 -5.36
C GLU A 59 4.08 1.00 -5.57
N TYR A 60 4.90 0.67 -4.60
CA TYR A 60 6.33 1.00 -4.61
C TYR A 60 7.12 0.27 -5.72
N ILE A 61 6.53 -0.78 -6.29
CA ILE A 61 7.09 -1.51 -7.43
C ILE A 61 7.33 -0.62 -8.67
N TYR A 62 6.52 0.41 -8.84
CA TYR A 62 6.59 1.29 -10.02
C TYR A 62 7.74 2.30 -10.00
N PHE A 63 8.60 2.26 -9.00
CA PHE A 63 9.75 3.15 -8.88
C PHE A 63 11.05 2.37 -9.03
N GLY A 64 11.87 2.80 -10.01
CA GLY A 64 13.09 2.13 -10.47
C GLY A 64 14.26 2.12 -9.51
N MET A 65 14.00 1.92 -8.23
CA MET A 65 15.03 1.80 -7.20
C MET A 65 15.38 0.31 -6.96
N GLU A 66 16.63 0.03 -6.62
CA GLU A 66 17.07 -1.32 -6.24
C GLU A 66 16.34 -1.81 -4.99
N SER A 67 16.08 -3.14 -4.90
CA SER A 67 15.29 -3.72 -3.80
C SER A 67 15.85 -3.43 -2.42
N GLU A 68 17.19 -3.48 -2.26
CA GLU A 68 17.84 -3.16 -0.98
C GLU A 68 17.58 -1.73 -0.54
N LYS A 69 17.58 -0.79 -1.47
CA LYS A 69 17.27 0.62 -1.18
C LYS A 69 15.80 0.83 -0.84
N LYS A 70 14.90 0.07 -1.44
CA LYS A 70 13.48 0.08 -1.08
C LYS A 70 13.27 -0.45 0.33
N GLU A 71 13.92 -1.54 0.71
CA GLU A 71 13.86 -2.07 2.07
C GLU A 71 14.40 -1.08 3.10
N GLU A 72 15.49 -0.36 2.79
CA GLU A 72 16.02 0.72 3.64
C GLU A 72 14.98 1.82 3.89
N VAL A 73 14.35 2.33 2.83
CA VAL A 73 13.30 3.35 2.93
C VAL A 73 12.10 2.86 3.73
N LEU A 74 11.64 1.64 3.49
CA LEU A 74 10.50 1.04 4.21
C LEU A 74 10.82 0.85 5.70
N ARG A 75 12.05 0.45 6.03
CA ARG A 75 12.52 0.34 7.41
C ARG A 75 12.48 1.68 8.14
N ASP A 76 12.96 2.73 7.48
CA ASP A 76 12.92 4.08 8.03
C ASP A 76 11.48 4.58 8.23
N MET A 77 10.61 4.37 7.25
CA MET A 77 9.19 4.74 7.35
C MET A 77 8.49 3.98 8.49
N ALA A 78 8.76 2.68 8.64
CA ALA A 78 8.23 1.89 9.74
C ALA A 78 8.72 2.44 11.09
N ALA A 79 10.01 2.80 11.19
CA ALA A 79 10.56 3.42 12.38
C ALA A 79 9.93 4.79 12.67
N TYR A 80 9.66 5.60 11.65
CA TYR A 80 8.95 6.87 11.83
C TYR A 80 7.55 6.67 12.40
N CYS A 81 6.79 5.67 11.91
CA CYS A 81 5.49 5.32 12.46
C CYS A 81 5.59 4.90 13.93
N THR A 82 6.43 3.91 14.25
CA THR A 82 6.52 3.33 15.60
C THR A 82 7.06 4.34 16.62
N ASN A 83 8.04 5.15 16.23
CA ASN A 83 8.59 6.21 17.10
C ASN A 83 7.58 7.32 17.39
N ASN A 84 6.59 7.49 16.54
CA ASN A 84 5.49 8.45 16.71
C ASN A 84 4.21 7.80 17.27
N GLY A 85 4.32 6.60 17.86
CA GLY A 85 3.27 5.98 18.64
C GLY A 85 2.27 5.14 17.86
N ILE A 86 2.58 4.76 16.62
CA ILE A 86 1.78 3.79 15.87
C ILE A 86 2.08 2.37 16.39
N GLU A 87 1.04 1.68 16.87
CA GLU A 87 1.07 0.35 17.49
C GLU A 87 0.32 -0.72 16.66
N VAL A 88 -0.59 -0.26 15.80
CA VAL A 88 -1.33 -1.17 14.90
C VAL A 88 -0.42 -1.69 13.78
N PRO A 89 -0.75 -2.84 13.17
CA PRO A 89 0.03 -3.39 12.06
C PRO A 89 0.29 -2.41 10.93
N LEU A 90 1.50 -2.47 10.37
CA LEU A 90 1.92 -1.68 9.23
C LEU A 90 1.91 -2.55 7.97
N PHE A 91 1.51 -1.97 6.86
CA PHE A 91 1.45 -2.69 5.58
C PHE A 91 1.90 -1.81 4.40
N THR A 92 2.15 -2.47 3.28
CA THR A 92 2.45 -1.85 1.98
C THR A 92 1.42 -2.32 0.94
N CYS A 93 1.48 -1.74 -0.23
CA CYS A 93 0.65 -2.16 -1.35
C CYS A 93 1.52 -2.36 -2.60
N VAL A 94 1.42 -3.53 -3.20
CA VAL A 94 2.18 -3.93 -4.41
C VAL A 94 3.68 -3.66 -4.22
N THR A 95 4.24 -4.20 -3.14
CA THR A 95 5.66 -4.06 -2.78
C THR A 95 6.26 -5.45 -2.54
N PRO A 96 6.69 -6.15 -3.59
CA PRO A 96 7.20 -7.54 -3.50
C PRO A 96 8.37 -7.71 -2.53
N GLU A 97 9.16 -6.67 -2.29
CA GLU A 97 10.29 -6.67 -1.36
C GLU A 97 9.87 -7.02 0.09
N VAL A 98 8.62 -6.76 0.44
CA VAL A 98 8.05 -7.11 1.76
C VAL A 98 7.75 -8.61 1.86
N ARG A 99 7.35 -9.22 0.75
CA ARG A 99 6.87 -10.61 0.70
C ARG A 99 8.02 -11.57 0.96
N GLY A 100 8.09 -12.13 2.16
CA GLY A 100 9.12 -13.10 2.53
C GLY A 100 10.50 -12.48 2.81
N SER A 101 10.59 -11.19 3.07
CA SER A 101 11.82 -10.52 3.48
C SER A 101 12.42 -11.18 4.73
N LYS A 102 13.75 -11.29 4.77
CA LYS A 102 14.52 -11.77 5.93
C LYS A 102 14.92 -10.66 6.89
N ASP A 103 14.70 -9.41 6.52
CA ASP A 103 14.94 -8.27 7.39
C ASP A 103 13.97 -8.29 8.56
N ALA A 104 14.46 -8.10 9.78
CA ALA A 104 13.67 -8.24 11.01
C ALA A 104 12.54 -7.20 11.14
N VAL A 105 12.70 -6.00 10.53
CA VAL A 105 11.66 -4.96 10.52
C VAL A 105 10.71 -5.19 9.36
N ILE A 106 11.25 -5.40 8.16
CA ILE A 106 10.45 -5.59 6.95
C ILE A 106 9.59 -6.85 7.05
N SER A 107 10.08 -7.92 7.70
CA SER A 107 9.32 -9.17 7.92
C SER A 107 8.10 -9.00 8.86
N GLN A 108 7.99 -7.89 9.56
CA GLN A 108 6.81 -7.56 10.37
C GLN A 108 5.74 -6.78 9.57
N LEU A 109 6.12 -6.27 8.41
CA LEU A 109 5.18 -5.69 7.47
C LEU A 109 4.49 -6.81 6.69
N PHE A 110 3.36 -6.52 6.11
CA PHE A 110 2.76 -7.36 5.09
C PHE A 110 2.38 -6.53 3.88
N ASP A 111 2.31 -7.18 2.73
CA ASP A 111 1.94 -6.53 1.50
C ASP A 111 0.49 -6.83 1.14
N MET A 112 -0.16 -5.88 0.53
CA MET A 112 -1.51 -6.02 -0.03
C MET A 112 -1.46 -5.98 -1.55
N ASP A 113 -2.54 -6.39 -2.19
CA ASP A 113 -2.66 -6.37 -3.63
C ASP A 113 -3.62 -5.26 -4.09
N ASN A 114 -3.32 -4.66 -5.24
CA ASN A 114 -4.26 -3.80 -5.97
C ASN A 114 -4.80 -4.57 -7.16
N GLN A 115 -6.11 -4.64 -7.30
CA GLN A 115 -6.76 -5.43 -8.32
C GLN A 115 -7.64 -4.55 -9.22
N TYR A 116 -7.16 -4.34 -10.42
CA TYR A 116 -7.87 -3.68 -11.51
C TYR A 116 -8.26 -4.75 -12.53
N VAL A 117 -9.14 -5.68 -12.08
CA VAL A 117 -9.53 -6.85 -12.87
C VAL A 117 -10.58 -6.45 -13.89
N TRP A 118 -10.38 -6.84 -15.14
CA TRP A 118 -11.24 -6.51 -16.26
C TRP A 118 -12.26 -7.62 -16.48
N TRP A 119 -12.26 -8.29 -17.61
CA TRP A 119 -13.26 -9.32 -17.92
C TRP A 119 -13.01 -10.65 -17.22
N ASN A 120 -11.76 -10.97 -16.88
CA ASN A 120 -11.40 -12.22 -16.24
C ASN A 120 -11.45 -12.12 -14.71
N ILE A 121 -12.63 -12.16 -14.13
CA ILE A 121 -12.81 -12.06 -12.66
C ILE A 121 -12.12 -13.18 -11.87
N GLN A 122 -11.76 -14.32 -12.49
CA GLN A 122 -10.99 -15.39 -11.85
C GLN A 122 -9.59 -14.92 -11.44
N GLU A 123 -9.08 -13.91 -12.11
CA GLU A 123 -7.80 -13.30 -11.77
C GLU A 123 -7.81 -12.74 -10.33
N ALA A 124 -8.90 -12.17 -9.88
CA ALA A 124 -9.03 -11.67 -8.51
C ALA A 124 -8.75 -12.76 -7.47
N LYS A 125 -9.25 -13.98 -7.70
CA LYS A 125 -8.97 -15.13 -6.84
C LYS A 125 -7.52 -15.57 -6.91
N SER A 126 -7.00 -15.80 -8.12
CA SER A 126 -5.64 -16.33 -8.29
C SER A 126 -4.57 -15.39 -7.72
N ARG A 127 -4.75 -14.08 -7.85
CA ARG A 127 -3.83 -13.08 -7.26
C ARG A 127 -3.80 -13.15 -5.73
N ILE A 128 -4.93 -13.35 -5.07
CA ILE A 128 -4.97 -13.54 -3.61
C ILE A 128 -4.33 -14.86 -3.21
N GLU A 129 -4.58 -15.94 -3.95
CA GLU A 129 -3.90 -17.22 -3.70
C GLU A 129 -2.38 -17.11 -3.87
N ASP A 130 -1.91 -16.34 -4.86
CA ASP A 130 -0.49 -16.05 -5.05
C ASP A 130 0.08 -15.24 -3.89
N LEU A 131 -0.60 -14.20 -3.46
CA LEU A 131 -0.18 -13.38 -2.32
C LEU A 131 -0.03 -14.23 -1.06
N LYS A 132 -1.00 -15.11 -0.76
CA LYS A 132 -0.94 -16.05 0.38
C LYS A 132 0.23 -17.02 0.28
N ARG A 133 0.58 -17.49 -0.92
CA ARG A 133 1.77 -18.35 -1.10
C ARG A 133 3.06 -17.61 -0.83
N GLN A 134 3.14 -16.32 -1.17
CA GLN A 134 4.34 -15.50 -0.98
C GLN A 134 4.50 -15.01 0.46
N GLN A 135 3.40 -14.83 1.19
CA GLN A 135 3.42 -14.39 2.59
C GLN A 135 2.47 -15.24 3.46
N PRO A 136 2.80 -16.52 3.69
CA PRO A 136 1.89 -17.49 4.34
C PRO A 136 1.52 -17.15 5.79
N ASN A 137 2.31 -16.33 6.46
CA ASN A 137 2.11 -15.92 7.85
C ASN A 137 1.46 -14.54 8.00
N ALA A 138 1.05 -13.92 6.89
CA ALA A 138 0.41 -12.62 6.88
C ALA A 138 -0.98 -12.71 6.23
N PRO A 139 -1.90 -11.80 6.59
CA PRO A 139 -3.20 -11.75 5.93
C PRO A 139 -3.05 -11.36 4.46
N ALA A 140 -3.96 -11.84 3.63
CA ALA A 140 -4.06 -11.43 2.24
C ALA A 140 -5.24 -10.49 2.06
N PHE A 141 -4.98 -9.26 1.68
CA PHE A 141 -6.00 -8.23 1.45
C PHE A 141 -5.88 -7.62 0.06
N VAL A 142 -7.00 -7.13 -0.43
CA VAL A 142 -7.06 -6.24 -1.58
C VAL A 142 -7.18 -4.81 -1.06
N CYS A 143 -6.18 -3.97 -1.36
CA CYS A 143 -6.14 -2.58 -0.95
C CYS A 143 -7.00 -1.70 -1.87
N GLU A 144 -6.91 -1.97 -3.16
CA GLU A 144 -7.71 -1.29 -4.18
C GLU A 144 -8.38 -2.35 -5.05
N LEU A 145 -9.71 -2.33 -5.10
CA LEU A 145 -10.51 -3.23 -5.94
C LEU A 145 -11.34 -2.41 -6.92
N GLN A 146 -10.97 -2.46 -8.18
CA GLN A 146 -11.65 -1.70 -9.23
C GLN A 146 -11.85 -2.55 -10.49
N GLY A 147 -13.01 -2.42 -11.11
CA GLY A 147 -13.28 -2.99 -12.44
C GLY A 147 -12.75 -2.08 -13.53
N GLY A 148 -11.70 -2.51 -14.24
CA GLY A 148 -11.12 -1.78 -15.35
C GLY A 148 -10.31 -0.55 -14.94
N TRP A 149 -10.19 0.42 -15.85
CA TRP A 149 -9.35 1.59 -15.71
C TRP A 149 -10.14 2.90 -15.91
N PHE A 150 -9.51 4.03 -15.72
CA PHE A 150 -10.13 5.34 -15.89
C PHE A 150 -10.43 5.66 -17.35
N SER A 151 -11.53 6.37 -17.59
CA SER A 151 -11.70 7.12 -18.82
C SER A 151 -10.93 8.43 -18.73
N THR A 152 -10.16 8.78 -19.75
CA THR A 152 -9.43 10.05 -19.79
C THR A 152 -10.38 11.20 -20.15
N VAL A 153 -10.15 12.37 -19.54
CA VAL A 153 -10.90 13.59 -19.88
C VAL A 153 -10.66 13.94 -21.36
N GLY A 154 -11.73 14.06 -22.12
CA GLY A 154 -11.68 14.33 -23.56
C GLY A 154 -11.46 13.11 -24.45
N GLY A 155 -11.22 11.94 -23.88
CA GLY A 155 -11.28 10.65 -24.57
C GLY A 155 -12.68 10.07 -24.59
N GLY A 156 -12.94 9.13 -25.51
CA GLY A 156 -14.16 8.30 -25.45
C GLY A 156 -14.15 7.41 -24.20
N LEU A 157 -15.31 6.89 -23.82
CA LEU A 157 -15.38 5.84 -22.84
C LEU A 157 -14.62 4.62 -23.38
N SER A 158 -13.64 4.10 -22.62
CA SER A 158 -13.02 2.83 -22.95
C SER A 158 -14.00 1.68 -22.69
N GLU A 159 -13.80 0.54 -23.34
CA GLU A 159 -14.60 -0.66 -23.06
C GLU A 159 -14.57 -1.03 -21.57
N ASP A 160 -13.48 -0.71 -20.89
CA ASP A 160 -13.26 -0.94 -19.46
C ASP A 160 -14.19 -0.10 -18.56
N SER A 161 -14.75 0.99 -19.09
CA SER A 161 -15.70 1.85 -18.39
C SER A 161 -17.12 1.27 -18.34
N TYR A 162 -17.40 0.19 -19.06
CA TYR A 162 -18.71 -0.46 -19.10
C TYR A 162 -18.86 -1.63 -18.10
N LEU A 163 -17.88 -1.83 -17.24
CA LEU A 163 -17.97 -2.84 -16.19
C LEU A 163 -19.02 -2.42 -15.15
N ASP A 164 -20.03 -3.24 -15.00
CA ASP A 164 -21.19 -2.96 -14.16
C ASP A 164 -21.05 -3.49 -12.72
N GLY A 165 -22.07 -3.26 -11.90
CA GLY A 165 -22.09 -3.74 -10.52
C GLY A 165 -22.06 -5.27 -10.36
N ARG A 166 -22.44 -6.04 -11.40
CA ARG A 166 -22.32 -7.52 -11.38
C ARG A 166 -20.87 -7.93 -11.48
N HIS A 167 -20.11 -7.23 -12.31
CA HIS A 167 -18.65 -7.43 -12.42
C HIS A 167 -17.97 -7.09 -11.09
N ALA A 168 -18.22 -5.91 -10.52
CA ALA A 168 -17.66 -5.50 -9.23
C ALA A 168 -17.96 -6.51 -8.10
N ARG A 169 -19.22 -6.99 -8.03
CA ARG A 169 -19.60 -8.03 -7.09
C ARG A 169 -18.86 -9.35 -7.37
N GLY A 170 -18.74 -9.72 -8.64
CA GLY A 170 -18.02 -10.94 -9.04
C GLY A 170 -16.56 -10.90 -8.59
N MET A 171 -15.86 -9.80 -8.81
CA MET A 171 -14.48 -9.61 -8.35
C MET A 171 -14.35 -9.74 -6.84
N ALA A 172 -15.21 -9.04 -6.08
CA ALA A 172 -15.19 -9.12 -4.62
C ALA A 172 -15.40 -10.54 -4.12
N LEU A 173 -16.39 -11.27 -4.68
CA LEU A 173 -16.63 -12.67 -4.32
C LEU A 173 -15.47 -13.58 -4.69
N MET A 174 -14.78 -13.34 -5.80
CA MET A 174 -13.62 -14.12 -6.21
C MET A 174 -12.39 -13.83 -5.32
N ALA A 175 -12.16 -12.59 -4.93
CA ALA A 175 -11.11 -12.25 -3.97
C ALA A 175 -11.37 -12.94 -2.61
N MET A 176 -12.61 -12.87 -2.10
CA MET A 176 -13.02 -13.58 -0.87
C MET A 176 -12.86 -15.11 -1.01
N ALA A 177 -13.21 -15.70 -2.17
CA ALA A 177 -12.99 -17.11 -2.44
C ALA A 177 -11.51 -17.52 -2.49
N GLY A 178 -10.61 -16.57 -2.80
CA GLY A 178 -9.16 -16.72 -2.67
C GLY A 178 -8.68 -16.65 -1.21
N GLY A 179 -9.50 -16.12 -0.32
CA GLY A 179 -9.23 -15.97 1.11
C GLY A 179 -8.72 -14.57 1.51
N SER A 180 -9.18 -13.55 0.80
CA SER A 180 -9.01 -12.15 1.18
C SER A 180 -9.97 -11.77 2.31
#